data_64d5f6b3a68e3d51e7473371b5b55bba
#
_entry.id   64d5f6b3a68e3d51e7473371b5b55bba
#
_cell.length_a   1.000
_cell.length_b   1.000
_cell.length_c   1.000
_cell.angle_alpha   90.00
_cell.angle_beta   90.00
_cell.angle_gamma   90.00
#
_symmetry.space_group_name_H-M   'P 1'
#
loop_
_entity.id
_entity.type
_entity.pdbx_description
1 polymer ?
#
loop_
_entity_poly.entity_id
_entity_poly.type
_entity_poly.pdbx_seq_one_letter_code
_entity_poly.pdbx_strand_id
1 'polypeptide(L)'
;TVVFGTLLALNKRWNLIPLPVTQLLSVHAHMGLIGFFLTLLQGSTFQLVPMFTMGQLRNPGSIRNGLVCSQAGLICLCPGIAWGFSPLLMAGLLFMALAIVYSGHAFAATLQSRKRRRLEPGIKSFAWGMLALAASTLLGAYAIYSGSDLASDPKIARLYITVGVALALSLAILGMLCKILPFLICMKAYGGKI
;
A
#
# COMPACT_ATOMS: atom_id res chain seq x y z
N THR A 1 5.21 13.76 0.85
CA THR A 1 4.26 13.76 2.01
C THR A 1 4.54 14.92 2.96
N VAL A 2 5.76 15.05 3.51
CA VAL A 2 6.09 16.11 4.51
C VAL A 2 5.85 17.51 3.95
N VAL A 3 6.41 17.84 2.78
CA VAL A 3 6.21 19.15 2.14
C VAL A 3 4.74 19.46 1.92
N PHE A 4 3.96 18.49 1.43
CA PHE A 4 2.53 18.68 1.24
C PHE A 4 1.77 18.84 2.57
N GLY A 5 2.16 18.10 3.61
CA GLY A 5 1.61 18.28 4.95
C GLY A 5 1.87 19.67 5.53
N THR A 6 3.08 20.21 5.33
CA THR A 6 3.42 21.59 5.71
C THR A 6 2.58 22.60 4.92
N LEU A 7 2.42 22.40 3.60
CA LEU A 7 1.56 23.24 2.77
C LEU A 7 0.10 23.21 3.27
N LEU A 8 -0.42 22.06 3.69
CA LEU A 8 -1.77 21.97 4.28
C LEU A 8 -1.90 22.78 5.57
N ALA A 9 -0.90 22.71 6.45
CA ALA A 9 -0.88 23.50 7.68
C ALA A 9 -0.88 25.01 7.36
N LEU A 10 -0.08 25.44 6.41
CA LEU A 10 -0.03 26.81 5.95
C LEU A 10 -1.35 27.22 5.24
N ASN A 11 -1.94 26.33 4.45
CA ASN A 11 -3.21 26.59 3.77
C ASN A 11 -4.35 26.86 4.73
N LYS A 12 -4.36 26.22 5.90
CA LYS A 12 -5.34 26.50 6.96
C LYS A 12 -5.26 27.95 7.46
N ARG A 13 -4.08 28.56 7.40
CA ARG A 13 -3.86 29.95 7.89
C ARG A 13 -4.05 30.98 6.78
N TRP A 14 -3.60 30.69 5.57
CA TRP A 14 -3.51 31.67 4.49
C TRP A 14 -4.39 31.39 3.26
N ASN A 15 -5.13 30.26 3.27
CA ASN A 15 -6.01 29.83 2.16
C ASN A 15 -5.34 29.90 0.77
N LEU A 16 -4.10 29.36 0.69
CA LEU A 16 -3.24 29.43 -0.50
C LEU A 16 -3.79 28.59 -1.67
N ILE A 17 -4.49 27.50 -1.35
CA ILE A 17 -5.02 26.55 -2.32
C ILE A 17 -6.54 26.60 -2.24
N PRO A 18 -7.24 27.05 -3.30
CA PRO A 18 -8.70 27.20 -3.31
C PRO A 18 -9.42 25.84 -3.55
N LEU A 19 -9.09 24.84 -2.73
CA LEU A 19 -9.73 23.53 -2.75
C LEU A 19 -10.29 23.18 -1.37
N PRO A 20 -11.37 22.37 -1.28
CA PRO A 20 -11.90 21.90 -0.02
C PRO A 20 -10.85 21.16 0.82
N VAL A 21 -10.81 21.46 2.12
CA VAL A 21 -9.84 20.86 3.05
C VAL A 21 -9.95 19.32 3.07
N THR A 22 -11.16 18.78 2.90
CA THR A 22 -11.41 17.33 2.83
C THR A 22 -10.72 16.67 1.64
N GLN A 23 -10.74 17.31 0.46
CA GLN A 23 -10.04 16.82 -0.73
C GLN A 23 -8.53 16.87 -0.54
N LEU A 24 -8.01 17.99 -0.03
CA LEU A 24 -6.58 18.14 0.25
C LEU A 24 -6.09 17.14 1.29
N LEU A 25 -6.89 16.87 2.34
CA LEU A 25 -6.56 15.86 3.35
C LEU A 25 -6.58 14.46 2.75
N SER A 26 -7.54 14.15 1.87
CA SER A 26 -7.60 12.87 1.16
C SER A 26 -6.38 12.66 0.26
N VAL A 27 -5.96 13.69 -0.47
CA VAL A 27 -4.71 13.65 -1.26
C VAL A 27 -3.50 13.37 -0.36
N HIS A 28 -3.39 14.08 0.76
CA HIS A 28 -2.29 13.88 1.70
C HIS A 28 -2.27 12.46 2.27
N ALA A 29 -3.43 11.92 2.64
CA ALA A 29 -3.56 10.56 3.14
C ALA A 29 -3.12 9.53 2.08
N HIS A 30 -3.55 9.66 0.83
CA HIS A 30 -3.12 8.76 -0.25
C HIS A 30 -1.62 8.87 -0.54
N MET A 31 -1.05 10.08 -0.53
CA MET A 31 0.41 10.28 -0.64
C MET A 31 1.18 9.61 0.51
N GLY A 32 0.66 9.64 1.72
CA GLY A 32 1.25 8.99 2.88
C GLY A 32 1.13 7.46 2.80
N LEU A 33 -0.08 6.96 2.57
CA LEU A 33 -0.36 5.53 2.59
C LEU A 33 0.23 4.80 1.38
N ILE A 34 0.04 5.31 0.18
CA ILE A 34 0.50 4.67 -1.05
C ILE A 34 1.95 5.10 -1.35
N GLY A 35 2.21 6.40 -1.36
CA GLY A 35 3.53 6.92 -1.77
C GLY A 35 4.64 6.61 -0.78
N PHE A 36 4.37 6.55 0.52
CA PHE A 36 5.37 6.24 1.53
C PHE A 36 5.23 4.80 2.04
N PHE A 37 4.15 4.49 2.77
CA PHE A 37 4.05 3.19 3.46
C PHE A 37 3.97 2.00 2.50
N LEU A 38 3.15 2.05 1.46
CA LEU A 38 3.02 0.94 0.52
C LEU A 38 4.33 0.73 -0.26
N THR A 39 5.00 1.80 -0.67
CA THR A 39 6.29 1.72 -1.38
C THR A 39 7.37 1.12 -0.49
N LEU A 40 7.47 1.56 0.77
CA LEU A 40 8.40 1.00 1.74
C LEU A 40 8.10 -0.48 2.00
N LEU A 41 6.82 -0.81 2.15
CA LEU A 41 6.36 -2.18 2.38
C LEU A 41 6.68 -3.09 1.19
N GLN A 42 6.42 -2.64 -0.04
CA GLN A 42 6.78 -3.38 -1.25
C GLN A 42 8.30 -3.63 -1.32
N GLY A 43 9.11 -2.58 -1.14
CA GLY A 43 10.58 -2.70 -1.18
C GLY A 43 11.11 -3.68 -0.14
N SER A 44 10.68 -3.55 1.12
CA SER A 44 11.10 -4.45 2.21
C SER A 44 10.61 -5.88 2.00
N THR A 45 9.39 -6.08 1.50
CA THR A 45 8.82 -7.41 1.25
C THR A 45 9.64 -8.21 0.26
N PHE A 46 10.05 -7.61 -0.84
CA PHE A 46 10.80 -8.31 -1.88
C PHE A 46 12.22 -8.67 -1.44
N GLN A 47 12.74 -8.04 -0.42
CA GLN A 47 14.01 -8.41 0.20
C GLN A 47 13.81 -9.46 1.31
N LEU A 48 12.81 -9.29 2.16
CA LEU A 48 12.62 -10.09 3.37
C LEU A 48 11.94 -11.45 3.10
N VAL A 49 10.96 -11.50 2.18
CA VAL A 49 10.23 -12.75 1.91
C VAL A 49 11.15 -13.86 1.38
N PRO A 50 12.04 -13.65 0.40
CA PRO A 50 12.98 -14.67 -0.02
C PRO A 50 13.90 -15.12 1.11
N MET A 51 14.39 -14.19 1.91
CA MET A 51 15.28 -14.48 3.04
C MET A 51 14.59 -15.39 4.08
N PHE A 52 13.35 -15.07 4.47
CA PHE A 52 12.64 -15.84 5.50
C PHE A 52 12.06 -17.17 5.00
N THR A 53 11.79 -17.29 3.71
CA THR A 53 11.26 -18.55 3.12
C THR A 53 12.35 -19.44 2.54
N MET A 54 13.62 -18.99 2.55
CA MET A 54 14.73 -19.59 1.80
C MET A 54 14.38 -19.79 0.32
N GLY A 55 13.55 -18.90 -0.22
CA GLY A 55 13.15 -18.88 -1.61
C GLY A 55 14.10 -18.03 -2.46
N GLN A 56 13.93 -18.14 -3.76
CA GLN A 56 14.63 -17.27 -4.72
C GLN A 56 13.69 -16.17 -5.20
N LEU A 57 14.21 -14.97 -5.33
CA LEU A 57 13.49 -13.89 -5.95
C LEU A 57 13.29 -14.20 -7.44
N ARG A 58 12.08 -14.55 -7.82
CA ARG A 58 11.70 -14.79 -9.21
C ARG A 58 11.03 -13.55 -9.78
N ASN A 59 11.26 -13.27 -11.06
CA ASN A 59 10.64 -12.18 -11.81
C ASN A 59 10.89 -10.77 -11.23
N PRO A 60 12.14 -10.28 -11.20
CA PRO A 60 12.45 -8.92 -10.75
C PRO A 60 11.73 -7.84 -11.60
N GLY A 61 11.39 -8.15 -12.84
CA GLY A 61 10.58 -7.29 -13.70
C GLY A 61 9.18 -7.04 -13.15
N SER A 62 8.52 -8.05 -12.60
CA SER A 62 7.20 -7.88 -11.98
C SER A 62 7.27 -6.97 -10.74
N ILE A 63 8.34 -7.05 -9.96
CA ILE A 63 8.53 -6.17 -8.80
C ILE A 63 8.66 -4.72 -9.25
N ARG A 64 9.53 -4.47 -10.21
CA ARG A 64 9.72 -3.13 -10.78
C ARG A 64 8.41 -2.59 -11.36
N ASN A 65 7.70 -3.39 -12.15
CA ASN A 65 6.44 -2.98 -12.74
C ASN A 65 5.38 -2.71 -11.67
N GLY A 66 5.31 -3.52 -10.60
CA GLY A 66 4.43 -3.27 -9.47
C GLY A 66 4.71 -1.93 -8.79
N LEU A 67 5.99 -1.59 -8.55
CA LEU A 67 6.39 -0.30 -7.99
C LEU A 67 6.06 0.86 -8.94
N VAL A 68 6.39 0.73 -10.22
CA VAL A 68 6.10 1.78 -11.23
C VAL A 68 4.59 2.00 -11.35
N CYS A 69 3.78 0.94 -11.42
CA CYS A 69 2.34 1.06 -11.48
C CYS A 69 1.76 1.71 -10.21
N SER A 70 2.26 1.38 -9.01
CA SER A 70 1.77 2.02 -7.78
C SER A 70 2.05 3.53 -7.74
N GLN A 71 3.23 3.96 -8.22
CA GLN A 71 3.56 5.39 -8.32
C GLN A 71 2.75 6.09 -9.41
N ALA A 72 2.60 5.47 -10.59
CA ALA A 72 1.74 6.00 -11.66
C ALA A 72 0.28 6.12 -11.20
N GLY A 73 -0.23 5.13 -10.46
CA GLY A 73 -1.54 5.17 -9.84
C GLY A 73 -1.70 6.35 -8.89
N LEU A 74 -0.71 6.59 -8.03
CA LEU A 74 -0.72 7.71 -7.11
C LEU A 74 -0.70 9.08 -7.84
N ILE A 75 0.12 9.20 -8.90
CA ILE A 75 0.19 10.42 -9.73
C ILE A 75 -1.16 10.72 -10.39
N CYS A 76 -1.92 9.71 -10.77
CA CYS A 76 -3.27 9.87 -11.33
C CYS A 76 -4.32 10.13 -10.23
N LEU A 77 -4.26 9.39 -9.10
CA LEU A 77 -5.23 9.50 -8.02
C LEU A 77 -5.21 10.89 -7.35
N CYS A 78 -4.02 11.42 -7.04
CA CYS A 78 -3.91 12.68 -6.31
C CYS A 78 -4.63 13.85 -7.02
N PRO A 79 -4.35 14.16 -8.30
CA PRO A 79 -5.08 15.21 -9.01
C PRO A 79 -6.54 14.80 -9.30
N GLY A 80 -6.82 13.52 -9.52
CA GLY A 80 -8.19 13.02 -9.66
C GLY A 80 -9.06 13.33 -8.45
N ILE A 81 -8.53 13.12 -7.23
CA ILE A 81 -9.19 13.46 -5.96
C ILE A 81 -9.29 14.98 -5.78
N ALA A 82 -8.20 15.71 -6.09
CA ALA A 82 -8.15 17.15 -5.89
C ALA A 82 -9.18 17.92 -6.72
N TRP A 83 -9.42 17.50 -7.95
CA TRP A 83 -10.35 18.17 -8.87
C TRP A 83 -11.64 17.39 -9.17
N GLY A 84 -11.84 16.22 -8.55
CA GLY A 84 -13.03 15.39 -8.79
C GLY A 84 -13.11 14.85 -10.23
N PHE A 85 -11.97 14.66 -10.92
CA PHE A 85 -11.94 14.26 -12.31
C PHE A 85 -11.98 12.74 -12.47
N SER A 86 -13.17 12.19 -12.71
CA SER A 86 -13.44 10.75 -12.78
C SER A 86 -12.52 9.95 -13.71
N PRO A 87 -12.17 10.40 -14.94
CA PRO A 87 -11.28 9.61 -15.79
C PRO A 87 -9.89 9.40 -15.17
N LEU A 88 -9.38 10.39 -14.46
CA LEU A 88 -8.07 10.31 -13.80
C LEU A 88 -8.13 9.40 -12.57
N LEU A 89 -9.23 9.42 -11.83
CA LEU A 89 -9.49 8.48 -10.74
C LEU A 89 -9.55 7.04 -11.24
N MET A 90 -10.26 6.79 -12.35
CA MET A 90 -10.33 5.44 -12.96
C MET A 90 -8.98 4.97 -13.47
N ALA A 91 -8.20 5.84 -14.12
CA ALA A 91 -6.83 5.53 -14.55
C ALA A 91 -5.94 5.18 -13.34
N GLY A 92 -6.04 5.97 -12.26
CA GLY A 92 -5.32 5.72 -11.02
C GLY A 92 -5.66 4.38 -10.39
N LEU A 93 -6.95 4.03 -10.32
CA LEU A 93 -7.39 2.71 -9.82
C LEU A 93 -6.93 1.56 -10.71
N LEU A 94 -6.93 1.73 -12.04
CA LEU A 94 -6.41 0.73 -12.96
C LEU A 94 -4.92 0.46 -12.70
N PHE A 95 -4.12 1.50 -12.56
CA PHE A 95 -2.70 1.36 -12.22
C PHE A 95 -2.50 0.72 -10.84
N MET A 96 -3.33 1.03 -9.85
CA MET A 96 -3.30 0.37 -8.54
C MET A 96 -3.65 -1.12 -8.64
N ALA A 97 -4.66 -1.49 -9.43
CA ALA A 97 -5.01 -2.88 -9.69
C ALA A 97 -3.84 -3.64 -10.37
N LEU A 98 -3.21 -3.03 -11.38
CA LEU A 98 -2.02 -3.59 -12.02
C LEU A 98 -0.85 -3.73 -11.04
N ALA A 99 -0.63 -2.76 -10.15
CA ALA A 99 0.39 -2.84 -9.11
C ALA A 99 0.17 -4.02 -8.17
N ILE A 100 -1.08 -4.27 -7.77
CA ILE A 100 -1.46 -5.42 -6.93
C ILE A 100 -1.21 -6.74 -7.69
N VAL A 101 -1.60 -6.83 -8.96
CA VAL A 101 -1.38 -8.03 -9.79
C VAL A 101 0.11 -8.34 -9.94
N TYR A 102 0.92 -7.35 -10.31
CA TYR A 102 2.37 -7.55 -10.46
C TYR A 102 3.06 -7.91 -9.14
N SER A 103 2.71 -7.21 -8.04
CA SER A 103 3.27 -7.50 -6.71
C SER A 103 2.81 -8.86 -6.20
N GLY A 104 1.54 -9.21 -6.38
CA GLY A 104 0.99 -10.52 -6.03
C GLY A 104 1.61 -11.66 -6.82
N HIS A 105 1.83 -11.47 -8.12
CA HIS A 105 2.54 -12.44 -8.97
C HIS A 105 3.98 -12.66 -8.50
N ALA A 106 4.73 -11.60 -8.23
CA ALA A 106 6.10 -11.70 -7.73
C ALA A 106 6.15 -12.38 -6.35
N PHE A 107 5.21 -12.06 -5.46
CA PHE A 107 5.08 -12.69 -4.15
C PHE A 107 4.76 -14.18 -4.28
N ALA A 108 3.76 -14.56 -5.08
CA ALA A 108 3.39 -15.95 -5.32
C ALA A 108 4.54 -16.77 -5.94
N ALA A 109 5.24 -16.22 -6.94
CA ALA A 109 6.39 -16.86 -7.58
C ALA A 109 7.54 -17.09 -6.58
N THR A 110 7.77 -16.14 -5.68
CA THR A 110 8.77 -16.28 -4.59
C THR A 110 8.35 -17.36 -3.60
N LEU A 111 7.06 -17.43 -3.23
CA LEU A 111 6.55 -18.49 -2.35
C LEU A 111 6.60 -19.87 -2.99
N GLN A 112 6.42 -19.99 -4.30
CA GLN A 112 6.55 -21.27 -5.01
C GLN A 112 8.00 -21.82 -4.97
N SER A 113 8.99 -20.95 -4.94
CA SER A 113 10.41 -21.32 -4.85
C SER A 113 10.89 -21.66 -3.44
N ARG A 114 10.01 -21.54 -2.42
CA ARG A 114 10.38 -21.75 -1.01
C ARG A 114 10.85 -23.16 -0.73
N LYS A 115 11.86 -23.28 0.12
CA LYS A 115 12.33 -24.58 0.63
C LYS A 115 11.55 -25.03 1.89
N ARG A 116 10.98 -24.10 2.65
CA ARG A 116 10.17 -24.38 3.84
C ARG A 116 8.74 -24.79 3.44
N ARG A 117 8.28 -25.97 3.86
CA ARG A 117 6.94 -26.48 3.54
C ARG A 117 5.83 -25.70 4.23
N ARG A 118 6.00 -25.31 5.51
CA ARG A 118 4.98 -24.57 6.28
C ARG A 118 5.20 -23.06 6.16
N LEU A 119 4.13 -22.36 5.77
CA LEU A 119 4.10 -20.89 5.81
C LEU A 119 3.92 -20.45 7.26
N GLU A 120 4.81 -19.60 7.70
CA GLU A 120 4.74 -19.00 9.02
C GLU A 120 3.61 -17.96 9.12
N PRO A 121 3.05 -17.72 10.33
CA PRO A 121 1.92 -16.82 10.53
C PRO A 121 2.14 -15.41 9.96
N GLY A 122 3.35 -14.86 10.10
CA GLY A 122 3.68 -13.53 9.57
C GLY A 122 3.53 -13.40 8.05
N ILE A 123 3.93 -14.43 7.29
CA ILE A 123 3.77 -14.44 5.82
C ILE A 123 2.29 -14.59 5.43
N LYS A 124 1.53 -15.37 6.21
CA LYS A 124 0.07 -15.48 6.00
C LYS A 124 -0.63 -14.15 6.29
N SER A 125 -0.27 -13.47 7.39
CA SER A 125 -0.80 -12.14 7.71
C SER A 125 -0.51 -11.14 6.61
N PHE A 126 0.71 -11.14 6.07
CA PHE A 126 1.07 -10.29 4.93
C PHE A 126 0.21 -10.60 3.68
N ALA A 127 -0.02 -11.88 3.36
CA ALA A 127 -0.87 -12.28 2.24
C ALA A 127 -2.33 -11.80 2.42
N TRP A 128 -2.87 -11.88 3.62
CA TRP A 128 -4.19 -11.32 3.94
C TRP A 128 -4.22 -9.79 3.80
N GLY A 129 -3.14 -9.10 4.18
CA GLY A 129 -2.98 -7.68 3.95
C GLY A 129 -3.04 -7.31 2.46
N MET A 130 -2.40 -8.10 1.59
CA MET A 130 -2.48 -7.89 0.13
C MET A 130 -3.89 -8.12 -0.43
N LEU A 131 -4.61 -9.13 0.07
CA LEU A 131 -6.02 -9.35 -0.31
C LEU A 131 -6.92 -8.20 0.15
N ALA A 132 -6.70 -7.68 1.35
CA ALA A 132 -7.42 -6.52 1.86
C ALA A 132 -7.12 -5.25 1.03
N LEU A 133 -5.88 -5.09 0.55
CA LEU A 133 -5.52 -3.99 -0.37
C LEU A 133 -6.27 -4.10 -1.70
N ALA A 134 -6.38 -5.31 -2.26
CA ALA A 134 -7.19 -5.55 -3.45
C ALA A 134 -8.67 -5.22 -3.22
N ALA A 135 -9.24 -5.65 -2.09
CA ALA A 135 -10.61 -5.31 -1.71
C ALA A 135 -10.83 -3.80 -1.55
N SER A 136 -9.88 -3.10 -0.93
CA SER A 136 -9.90 -1.62 -0.83
C SER A 136 -9.92 -0.95 -2.20
N THR A 137 -9.10 -1.43 -3.15
CA THR A 137 -9.08 -0.89 -4.53
C THR A 137 -10.42 -1.11 -5.23
N LEU A 138 -11.06 -2.28 -5.04
CA LEU A 138 -12.39 -2.57 -5.58
C LEU A 138 -13.48 -1.70 -4.95
N LEU A 139 -13.40 -1.42 -3.64
CA LEU A 139 -14.30 -0.49 -2.97
C LEU A 139 -14.16 0.93 -3.51
N GLY A 140 -12.94 1.39 -3.78
CA GLY A 140 -12.70 2.68 -4.43
C GLY A 140 -13.30 2.74 -5.84
N ALA A 141 -13.16 1.68 -6.63
CA ALA A 141 -13.77 1.58 -7.95
C ALA A 141 -15.30 1.59 -7.89
N TYR A 142 -15.87 0.85 -6.94
CA TYR A 142 -17.32 0.84 -6.71
C TYR A 142 -17.86 2.22 -6.33
N ALA A 143 -17.15 2.93 -5.44
CA ALA A 143 -17.56 4.28 -5.03
C ALA A 143 -17.62 5.24 -6.23
N ILE A 144 -16.61 5.20 -7.11
CA ILE A 144 -16.60 6.04 -8.32
C ILE A 144 -17.71 5.63 -9.28
N TYR A 145 -17.90 4.32 -9.50
CA TYR A 145 -18.94 3.81 -10.41
C TYR A 145 -20.35 4.16 -9.95
N SER A 146 -20.63 4.06 -8.64
CA SER A 146 -21.94 4.38 -8.06
C SER A 146 -22.22 5.89 -7.97
N GLY A 147 -21.27 6.74 -8.37
CA GLY A 147 -21.38 8.19 -8.21
C GLY A 147 -21.37 8.63 -6.74
N SER A 148 -21.07 7.70 -5.83
CA SER A 148 -20.92 8.00 -4.40
C SER A 148 -19.56 8.65 -4.20
N ASP A 149 -19.54 9.93 -3.91
CA ASP A 149 -18.30 10.57 -3.49
C ASP A 149 -17.89 9.98 -2.12
N LEU A 150 -16.66 9.44 -2.04
CA LEU A 150 -16.09 8.97 -0.77
C LEU A 150 -16.14 10.04 0.33
N ALA A 151 -16.24 11.32 -0.05
CA ALA A 151 -16.40 12.42 0.89
C ALA A 151 -17.84 12.61 1.36
N SER A 152 -18.85 12.19 0.58
CA SER A 152 -20.28 12.42 0.86
C SER A 152 -20.97 11.23 1.51
N ASP A 153 -20.52 9.98 1.27
CA ASP A 153 -21.06 8.79 1.94
C ASP A 153 -20.14 8.31 3.07
N PRO A 154 -20.49 8.63 4.34
CA PRO A 154 -19.66 8.27 5.48
C PRO A 154 -19.60 6.76 5.74
N LYS A 155 -20.50 5.94 5.19
CA LYS A 155 -20.47 4.48 5.33
C LYS A 155 -19.42 3.88 4.40
N ILE A 156 -19.42 4.27 3.13
CA ILE A 156 -18.44 3.81 2.14
C ILE A 156 -17.05 4.31 2.51
N ALA A 157 -16.92 5.58 2.93
CA ALA A 157 -15.64 6.13 3.39
C ALA A 157 -15.06 5.35 4.58
N ARG A 158 -15.87 5.06 5.60
CA ARG A 158 -15.43 4.26 6.76
C ARG A 158 -15.03 2.86 6.36
N LEU A 159 -15.78 2.19 5.50
CA LEU A 159 -15.45 0.85 5.02
C LEU A 159 -14.12 0.87 4.23
N TYR A 160 -13.95 1.83 3.33
CA TYR A 160 -12.72 2.01 2.56
C TYR A 160 -11.50 2.21 3.46
N ILE A 161 -11.59 3.10 4.44
CA ILE A 161 -10.50 3.37 5.39
C ILE A 161 -10.23 2.13 6.26
N THR A 162 -11.27 1.46 6.75
CA THR A 162 -11.10 0.26 7.59
C THR A 162 -10.41 -0.86 6.82
N VAL A 163 -10.83 -1.13 5.60
CA VAL A 163 -10.23 -2.19 4.77
C VAL A 163 -8.83 -1.80 4.31
N GLY A 164 -8.63 -0.56 3.86
CA GLY A 164 -7.33 -0.10 3.34
C GLY A 164 -6.28 0.13 4.42
N VAL A 165 -6.65 0.74 5.53
CA VAL A 165 -5.70 1.10 6.61
C VAL A 165 -5.68 0.02 7.69
N ALA A 166 -6.83 -0.26 8.32
CA ALA A 166 -6.86 -1.16 9.47
C ALA A 166 -6.58 -2.62 9.08
N LEU A 167 -7.07 -3.10 7.94
CA LEU A 167 -6.80 -4.48 7.52
C LEU A 167 -5.56 -4.57 6.63
N ALA A 168 -5.52 -3.89 5.48
CA ALA A 168 -4.45 -4.07 4.51
C ALA A 168 -3.09 -3.67 5.09
N LEU A 169 -2.96 -2.43 5.54
CA LEU A 169 -1.67 -1.90 6.02
C LEU A 169 -1.26 -2.55 7.34
N SER A 170 -2.18 -2.66 8.32
CA SER A 170 -1.84 -3.22 9.63
C SER A 170 -1.46 -4.70 9.56
N LEU A 171 -2.21 -5.52 8.80
CA LEU A 171 -1.87 -6.94 8.63
C LEU A 171 -0.54 -7.13 7.92
N ALA A 172 -0.24 -6.30 6.92
CA ALA A 172 1.03 -6.37 6.21
C ALA A 172 2.21 -5.97 7.11
N ILE A 173 2.09 -4.88 7.86
CA ILE A 173 3.13 -4.41 8.80
C ILE A 173 3.34 -5.43 9.93
N LEU A 174 2.26 -5.89 10.60
CA LEU A 174 2.34 -6.89 11.66
C LEU A 174 2.95 -8.19 11.17
N GLY A 175 2.57 -8.62 9.94
CA GLY A 175 3.14 -9.80 9.32
C GLY A 175 4.66 -9.71 9.17
N MET A 176 5.18 -8.57 8.74
CA MET A 176 6.61 -8.33 8.62
C MET A 176 7.29 -8.18 9.98
N LEU A 177 6.69 -7.48 10.93
CA LEU A 177 7.24 -7.30 12.28
C LEU A 177 7.39 -8.64 13.01
N CYS A 178 6.44 -9.56 12.87
CA CYS A 178 6.53 -10.93 13.43
C CYS A 178 7.76 -11.70 12.91
N LYS A 179 8.38 -11.26 11.83
CA LYS A 179 9.60 -11.84 11.27
C LYS A 179 10.85 -11.06 11.65
N ILE A 180 10.78 -9.75 11.51
CA ILE A 180 11.93 -8.85 11.74
C ILE A 180 12.35 -8.88 13.22
N LEU A 181 11.40 -8.83 14.16
CA LEU A 181 11.72 -8.76 15.57
C LEU A 181 12.49 -9.98 16.10
N PRO A 182 12.03 -11.23 15.88
CA PRO A 182 12.80 -12.42 16.31
C PRO A 182 14.17 -12.50 15.64
N PHE A 183 14.29 -12.10 14.37
CA PHE A 183 15.55 -12.05 13.65
C PHE A 183 16.53 -11.07 14.30
N LEU A 184 16.10 -9.85 14.61
CA LEU A 184 16.94 -8.84 15.26
C LEU A 184 17.37 -9.26 16.67
N ILE A 185 16.45 -9.88 17.43
CA ILE A 185 16.78 -10.40 18.78
C ILE A 185 17.84 -11.50 18.67
N CYS A 186 17.70 -12.42 17.74
CA CYS A 186 18.67 -13.47 17.48
C CYS A 186 20.04 -12.92 17.08
N MET A 187 20.06 -11.95 16.17
CA MET A 187 21.30 -11.29 15.74
C MET A 187 22.00 -10.57 16.90
N LYS A 188 21.24 -9.88 17.76
CA LYS A 188 21.79 -9.20 18.94
C LYS A 188 22.33 -10.19 19.97
N ALA A 189 21.63 -11.31 20.19
CA ALA A 189 22.01 -12.31 21.20
C ALA A 189 23.22 -13.15 20.79
N TYR A 190 23.38 -13.44 19.51
CA TYR A 190 24.37 -14.41 18.99
C TYR A 190 25.36 -13.84 17.99
N GLY A 191 25.10 -12.66 17.41
CA GLY A 191 25.96 -12.06 16.37
C GLY A 191 27.36 -11.65 16.82
N GLY A 192 27.64 -11.59 18.12
CA GLY A 192 29.00 -11.33 18.67
C GLY A 192 29.74 -12.61 19.07
N LYS A 193 29.19 -13.80 18.80
CA LYS A 193 29.78 -15.09 19.19
C LYS A 193 30.21 -15.95 17.99
N ILE A 194 30.12 -15.39 16.79
CA ILE A 194 30.63 -15.94 15.53
C ILE A 194 31.77 -15.03 15.08
#